data_bd60af2ab52b3744e856d580fc81d8ee
#
_entry.id   bd60af2ab52b3744e856d580fc81d8ee
#
_cell.length_a   1.000
_cell.length_b   1.000
_cell.length_c   1.000
_cell.angle_alpha   90.00
_cell.angle_beta   90.00
_cell.angle_gamma   90.00
#
_symmetry.space_group_name_H-M   'P 1'
#
loop_
_entity.id
_entity.type
_entity.pdbx_description
1 polymer ?
#
loop_
_entity_poly.entity_id
_entity_poly.type
_entity_poly.pdbx_seq_one_letter_code
_entity_poly.pdbx_strand_id
1 'polypeptide(L)'
;MKTALVTGAARGIGRAAADALQKAGLKVLRLDLQGEVPYDLTDLAGIPALVERLGQIDVLVNNAGVQNAVSIENYSEEQRKRILRVNLEAPVELIKTVSKQMVARGSGRIVNVASDAAYTAHTDLWYGVTKAGVVSFTRSFAALLGPKGIQVNAVAPGPIDTPLLDRAQPERVAQLMNVVYTRRKGKPEEVAEAIRWLATDAPVIINGAVVDITDGCMLR
;
A
#
# COMPACT_ATOMS: atom_id res chain seq x y z
N MET A 1 6.19 21.90 8.14
CA MET A 1 6.33 20.94 6.99
C MET A 1 5.57 19.69 7.36
N LYS A 2 4.70 19.18 6.48
CA LYS A 2 3.96 17.93 6.74
C LYS A 2 4.90 16.72 6.68
N THR A 3 4.62 15.71 7.52
CA THR A 3 5.40 14.47 7.59
C THR A 3 4.61 13.31 6.99
N ALA A 4 5.24 12.56 6.09
CA ALA A 4 4.70 11.32 5.52
C ALA A 4 5.48 10.11 6.05
N LEU A 5 4.76 9.06 6.47
CA LEU A 5 5.31 7.74 6.73
C LEU A 5 4.99 6.84 5.54
N VAL A 6 6.02 6.25 4.92
CA VAL A 6 5.87 5.30 3.80
C VAL A 6 6.46 3.95 4.21
N THR A 7 5.64 2.90 4.17
CA THR A 7 6.09 1.54 4.47
C THR A 7 6.55 0.80 3.22
N GLY A 8 7.56 -0.08 3.34
CA GLY A 8 8.15 -0.77 2.20
C GLY A 8 8.91 0.19 1.27
N ALA A 9 9.57 1.19 1.84
CA ALA A 9 10.10 2.35 1.11
C ALA A 9 11.55 2.16 0.58
N ALA A 10 12.17 1.00 0.77
CA ALA A 10 13.53 0.76 0.30
C ALA A 10 13.61 0.53 -1.22
N ARG A 11 12.53 0.09 -1.87
CA ARG A 11 12.51 -0.26 -3.31
C ARG A 11 11.12 -0.17 -3.93
N GLY A 12 11.06 -0.34 -5.26
CA GLY A 12 9.81 -0.42 -6.03
C GLY A 12 8.89 0.79 -5.83
N ILE A 13 7.59 0.53 -5.74
CA ILE A 13 6.55 1.55 -5.59
C ILE A 13 6.77 2.39 -4.33
N GLY A 14 7.13 1.76 -3.20
CA GLY A 14 7.34 2.48 -1.93
C GLY A 14 8.47 3.50 -2.00
N ARG A 15 9.59 3.15 -2.64
CA ARG A 15 10.69 4.09 -2.88
C ARG A 15 10.25 5.24 -3.78
N ALA A 16 9.62 4.91 -4.91
CA ALA A 16 9.15 5.94 -5.84
C ALA A 16 8.11 6.88 -5.19
N ALA A 17 7.19 6.34 -4.39
CA ALA A 17 6.21 7.14 -3.63
C ALA A 17 6.89 8.05 -2.60
N ALA A 18 7.88 7.54 -1.88
CA ALA A 18 8.66 8.33 -0.93
C ALA A 18 9.40 9.47 -1.63
N ASP A 19 10.01 9.20 -2.80
CA ASP A 19 10.71 10.21 -3.60
C ASP A 19 9.73 11.28 -4.15
N ALA A 20 8.55 10.86 -4.63
CA ALA A 20 7.52 11.78 -5.14
C ALA A 20 6.97 12.69 -4.03
N LEU A 21 6.71 12.15 -2.84
CA LEU A 21 6.26 12.92 -1.68
C LEU A 21 7.34 13.89 -1.18
N GLN A 22 8.60 13.48 -1.19
CA GLN A 22 9.72 14.35 -0.82
C GLN A 22 9.88 15.51 -1.81
N LYS A 23 9.77 15.24 -3.11
CA LYS A 23 9.75 16.28 -4.16
C LYS A 23 8.57 17.23 -4.01
N ALA A 24 7.44 16.76 -3.50
CA ALA A 24 6.27 17.59 -3.17
C ALA A 24 6.43 18.41 -1.86
N GLY A 25 7.61 18.38 -1.23
CA GLY A 25 7.93 19.20 -0.06
C GLY A 25 7.53 18.60 1.30
N LEU A 26 7.24 17.29 1.37
CA LEU A 26 7.00 16.64 2.64
C LEU A 26 8.32 16.13 3.26
N LYS A 27 8.39 16.10 4.58
CA LYS A 27 9.36 15.27 5.29
C LYS A 27 8.89 13.81 5.16
N VAL A 28 9.74 12.92 4.64
CA VAL A 28 9.37 11.51 4.43
C VAL A 28 10.15 10.61 5.38
N LEU A 29 9.45 9.80 6.14
CA LEU A 29 9.99 8.74 6.98
C LEU A 29 9.86 7.41 6.21
N ARG A 30 11.02 6.84 5.82
CA ARG A 30 11.11 5.63 4.98
C ARG A 30 11.23 4.40 5.86
N LEU A 31 10.10 3.71 6.08
CA LEU A 31 10.07 2.49 6.87
C LEU A 31 10.27 1.26 5.99
N ASP A 32 11.24 0.43 6.34
CA ASP A 32 11.48 -0.89 5.73
C ASP A 32 12.21 -1.79 6.74
N LEU A 33 12.52 -3.03 6.38
CA LEU A 33 13.34 -3.93 7.21
C LEU A 33 14.77 -3.37 7.41
N GLN A 34 15.26 -2.60 6.46
CA GLN A 34 16.55 -1.92 6.50
C GLN A 34 16.39 -0.48 6.02
N GLY A 35 17.23 0.43 6.50
CA GLY A 35 17.25 1.82 6.06
C GLY A 35 16.99 2.82 7.17
N GLU A 36 16.33 3.93 6.84
CA GLU A 36 16.17 5.10 7.72
C GLU A 36 15.32 4.80 8.96
N VAL A 37 14.20 4.09 8.79
CA VAL A 37 13.33 3.63 9.88
C VAL A 37 13.23 2.11 9.79
N PRO A 38 14.18 1.37 10.38
CA PRO A 38 14.17 -0.09 10.34
C PRO A 38 13.05 -0.63 11.25
N TYR A 39 12.16 -1.45 10.66
CA TYR A 39 11.08 -2.10 11.41
C TYR A 39 10.51 -3.31 10.67
N ASP A 40 10.30 -4.41 11.39
CA ASP A 40 9.59 -5.58 10.88
C ASP A 40 8.10 -5.47 11.19
N LEU A 41 7.29 -5.31 10.16
CA LEU A 41 5.84 -5.19 10.28
C LEU A 41 5.14 -6.48 10.76
N THR A 42 5.85 -7.59 10.94
CA THR A 42 5.30 -8.76 11.64
C THR A 42 5.21 -8.55 13.15
N ASP A 43 5.93 -7.58 13.73
CA ASP A 43 5.79 -7.13 15.11
C ASP A 43 4.66 -6.09 15.23
N LEU A 44 3.42 -6.57 15.33
CA LEU A 44 2.25 -5.71 15.46
C LEU A 44 2.22 -4.98 16.81
N ALA A 45 2.72 -5.61 17.86
CA ALA A 45 2.67 -5.07 19.22
C ALA A 45 3.59 -3.84 19.40
N GLY A 46 4.69 -3.78 18.65
CA GLY A 46 5.62 -2.65 18.69
C GLY A 46 5.17 -1.43 17.88
N ILE A 47 4.14 -1.54 17.01
CA ILE A 47 3.68 -0.42 16.16
C ILE A 47 3.31 0.83 16.96
N PRO A 48 2.57 0.78 18.09
CA PRO A 48 2.25 1.98 18.86
C PRO A 48 3.50 2.73 19.34
N ALA A 49 4.48 2.03 19.90
CA ALA A 49 5.74 2.62 20.36
C ALA A 49 6.57 3.18 19.19
N LEU A 50 6.57 2.50 18.03
CA LEU A 50 7.19 3.02 16.82
C LEU A 50 6.58 4.36 16.42
N VAL A 51 5.26 4.44 16.30
CA VAL A 51 4.56 5.65 15.87
C VAL A 51 4.78 6.80 16.85
N GLU A 52 4.79 6.54 18.17
CA GLU A 52 5.12 7.53 19.18
C GLU A 52 6.53 8.10 18.99
N ARG A 53 7.53 7.25 18.79
CA ARG A 53 8.92 7.65 18.51
C ARG A 53 9.07 8.47 17.23
N LEU A 54 8.29 8.17 16.20
CA LEU A 54 8.32 8.90 14.92
C LEU A 54 7.68 10.30 15.01
N GLY A 55 6.85 10.53 16.03
CA GLY A 55 6.19 11.80 16.25
C GLY A 55 5.00 12.04 15.31
N GLN A 56 4.82 13.29 14.88
CA GLN A 56 3.66 13.66 14.07
C GLN A 56 3.74 13.09 12.65
N ILE A 57 2.66 12.40 12.25
CA ILE A 57 2.47 11.86 10.90
C ILE A 57 1.20 12.48 10.32
N ASP A 58 1.34 13.20 9.20
CA ASP A 58 0.23 13.85 8.48
C ASP A 58 -0.28 13.01 7.31
N VAL A 59 0.60 12.18 6.75
CA VAL A 59 0.32 11.25 5.64
C VAL A 59 0.84 9.87 6.01
N LEU A 60 0.00 8.83 5.83
CA LEU A 60 0.41 7.44 5.94
C LEU A 60 0.24 6.75 4.59
N VAL A 61 1.30 6.16 4.06
CA VAL A 61 1.27 5.30 2.87
C VAL A 61 1.58 3.86 3.27
N ASN A 62 0.55 3.02 3.31
CA ASN A 62 0.67 1.59 3.54
C ASN A 62 0.98 0.89 2.22
N ASN A 63 2.27 0.76 1.90
CA ASN A 63 2.74 0.13 0.67
C ASN A 63 3.44 -1.22 0.91
N ALA A 64 4.03 -1.45 2.07
CA ALA A 64 4.71 -2.71 2.37
C ALA A 64 3.81 -3.91 2.05
N GLY A 65 4.39 -4.92 1.41
CA GLY A 65 3.67 -6.13 1.07
C GLY A 65 4.61 -7.26 0.68
N VAL A 66 4.17 -8.47 0.93
CA VAL A 66 4.86 -9.71 0.56
C VAL A 66 3.95 -10.60 -0.27
N GLN A 67 4.58 -11.43 -1.10
CA GLN A 67 3.95 -12.46 -1.93
C GLN A 67 4.87 -13.68 -1.91
N ASN A 68 4.33 -14.88 -1.94
CA ASN A 68 5.13 -16.09 -1.84
C ASN A 68 5.27 -16.86 -3.16
N ALA A 69 4.40 -16.62 -4.14
CA ALA A 69 4.41 -17.29 -5.45
C ALA A 69 4.40 -18.82 -5.36
N VAL A 70 3.68 -19.37 -4.38
CA VAL A 70 3.48 -20.81 -4.18
C VAL A 70 2.01 -21.17 -4.32
N SER A 71 1.71 -22.41 -4.74
CA SER A 71 0.35 -22.91 -4.80
C SER A 71 -0.22 -23.08 -3.39
N ILE A 72 -1.55 -23.11 -3.28
CA ILE A 72 -2.24 -23.21 -1.97
C ILE A 72 -1.86 -24.50 -1.23
N GLU A 73 -1.63 -25.59 -1.94
CA GLU A 73 -1.28 -26.90 -1.36
C GLU A 73 0.11 -26.88 -0.71
N ASN A 74 1.00 -26.01 -1.17
CA ASN A 74 2.37 -25.90 -0.70
C ASN A 74 2.59 -24.70 0.25
N TYR A 75 1.51 -24.04 0.65
CA TYR A 75 1.59 -22.87 1.51
C TYR A 75 1.82 -23.26 2.96
N SER A 76 2.97 -22.92 3.53
CA SER A 76 3.23 -23.18 4.94
C SER A 76 2.40 -22.25 5.85
N GLU A 77 2.15 -22.72 7.08
CA GLU A 77 1.48 -21.93 8.10
C GLU A 77 2.23 -20.64 8.43
N GLU A 78 3.55 -20.68 8.39
CA GLU A 78 4.41 -19.53 8.61
C GLU A 78 4.28 -18.49 7.49
N GLN A 79 4.29 -18.93 6.23
CA GLN A 79 4.06 -18.06 5.08
C GLN A 79 2.68 -17.40 5.16
N ARG A 80 1.65 -18.18 5.52
CA ARG A 80 0.28 -17.66 5.71
C ARG A 80 0.23 -16.61 6.81
N LYS A 81 0.80 -16.87 7.96
CA LYS A 81 0.85 -15.90 9.08
C LYS A 81 1.60 -14.63 8.68
N ARG A 82 2.74 -14.77 8.00
CA ARG A 82 3.54 -13.63 7.57
C ARG A 82 2.79 -12.74 6.58
N ILE A 83 2.17 -13.32 5.54
CA ILE A 83 1.45 -12.52 4.54
C ILE A 83 0.25 -11.80 5.15
N LEU A 84 -0.51 -12.46 6.03
CA LEU A 84 -1.62 -11.83 6.75
C LEU A 84 -1.13 -10.68 7.64
N ARG A 85 -0.07 -10.88 8.41
CA ARG A 85 0.49 -9.83 9.26
C ARG A 85 0.98 -8.64 8.48
N VAL A 86 1.81 -8.84 7.46
CA VAL A 86 2.44 -7.73 6.72
C VAL A 86 1.44 -7.02 5.83
N ASN A 87 0.59 -7.76 5.08
CA ASN A 87 -0.27 -7.16 4.07
C ASN A 87 -1.61 -6.65 4.60
N LEU A 88 -2.06 -7.15 5.75
CA LEU A 88 -3.41 -6.89 6.25
C LEU A 88 -3.41 -6.32 7.68
N GLU A 89 -2.82 -7.03 8.64
CA GLU A 89 -2.92 -6.66 10.05
C GLU A 89 -2.07 -5.41 10.38
N ALA A 90 -0.84 -5.34 9.88
CA ALA A 90 0.04 -4.20 10.13
C ALA A 90 -0.51 -2.88 9.54
N PRO A 91 -1.01 -2.81 8.29
CA PRO A 91 -1.71 -1.62 7.80
C PRO A 91 -2.89 -1.19 8.69
N VAL A 92 -3.69 -2.14 9.16
CA VAL A 92 -4.82 -1.84 10.07
C VAL A 92 -4.31 -1.25 11.39
N GLU A 93 -3.28 -1.84 12.00
CA GLU A 93 -2.72 -1.33 13.26
C GLU A 93 -2.02 0.02 13.08
N LEU A 94 -1.32 0.25 11.95
CA LEU A 94 -0.76 1.54 11.61
C LEU A 94 -1.85 2.61 11.45
N ILE A 95 -2.93 2.32 10.72
CA ILE A 95 -4.06 3.26 10.57
C ILE A 95 -4.68 3.55 11.92
N LYS A 96 -4.98 2.54 12.72
CA LYS A 96 -5.57 2.67 14.05
C LYS A 96 -4.70 3.53 14.98
N THR A 97 -3.38 3.39 14.90
CA THR A 97 -2.46 4.12 15.76
C THR A 97 -2.24 5.55 15.26
N VAL A 98 -1.92 5.73 13.98
CA VAL A 98 -1.65 7.04 13.39
C VAL A 98 -2.91 7.92 13.37
N SER A 99 -4.09 7.35 13.13
CA SER A 99 -5.34 8.11 13.05
C SER A 99 -5.71 8.80 14.36
N LYS A 100 -5.25 8.31 15.53
CA LYS A 100 -5.51 8.99 16.82
C LYS A 100 -5.01 10.45 16.80
N GLN A 101 -3.77 10.65 16.37
CA GLN A 101 -3.19 11.99 16.26
C GLN A 101 -3.78 12.80 15.09
N MET A 102 -4.18 12.16 13.99
CA MET A 102 -4.88 12.82 12.89
C MET A 102 -6.27 13.32 13.32
N VAL A 103 -7.02 12.51 14.05
CA VAL A 103 -8.34 12.88 14.61
C VAL A 103 -8.22 14.06 15.57
N ALA A 104 -7.22 14.06 16.44
CA ALA A 104 -6.98 15.18 17.36
C ALA A 104 -6.73 16.52 16.65
N ARG A 105 -6.18 16.48 15.42
CA ARG A 105 -5.94 17.66 14.57
C ARG A 105 -7.08 17.97 13.59
N GLY A 106 -8.04 17.06 13.41
CA GLY A 106 -9.08 17.17 12.40
C GLY A 106 -8.55 17.06 10.95
N SER A 107 -7.36 16.51 10.72
CA SER A 107 -6.78 16.39 9.37
C SER A 107 -5.77 15.26 9.25
N GLY A 108 -5.76 14.60 8.10
CA GLY A 108 -4.82 13.55 7.76
C GLY A 108 -5.17 12.88 6.44
N ARG A 109 -4.19 12.22 5.82
CA ARG A 109 -4.40 11.44 4.60
C ARG A 109 -3.75 10.08 4.72
N ILE A 110 -4.48 9.06 4.30
CA ILE A 110 -4.03 7.66 4.33
C ILE A 110 -4.21 7.09 2.93
N VAL A 111 -3.15 6.54 2.36
CA VAL A 111 -3.16 5.89 1.06
C VAL A 111 -2.70 4.45 1.22
N ASN A 112 -3.55 3.52 0.86
CA ASN A 112 -3.25 2.09 0.92
C ASN A 112 -2.91 1.56 -0.47
N VAL A 113 -1.92 0.68 -0.57
CA VAL A 113 -1.56 0.02 -1.84
C VAL A 113 -2.19 -1.37 -1.88
N ALA A 114 -3.32 -1.46 -2.59
CA ALA A 114 -3.99 -2.71 -2.93
C ALA A 114 -3.29 -3.41 -4.12
N SER A 115 -4.05 -3.99 -5.03
CA SER A 115 -3.61 -4.60 -6.30
C SER A 115 -4.84 -4.95 -7.14
N ASP A 116 -4.67 -5.14 -8.45
CA ASP A 116 -5.63 -5.81 -9.32
C ASP A 116 -5.98 -7.24 -8.82
N ALA A 117 -5.05 -7.89 -8.14
CA ALA A 117 -5.27 -9.17 -7.45
C ALA A 117 -6.41 -9.15 -6.41
N ALA A 118 -6.88 -7.98 -6.00
CA ALA A 118 -8.07 -7.84 -5.15
C ALA A 118 -9.37 -8.18 -5.87
N TYR A 119 -9.35 -8.22 -7.19
CA TYR A 119 -10.55 -8.34 -8.05
C TYR A 119 -10.44 -9.46 -9.08
N THR A 120 -9.25 -9.99 -9.28
CA THR A 120 -8.95 -11.05 -10.27
C THR A 120 -8.46 -12.32 -9.59
N ALA A 121 -8.54 -13.44 -10.30
CA ALA A 121 -7.88 -14.66 -9.83
C ALA A 121 -6.36 -14.46 -9.76
N HIS A 122 -5.76 -14.82 -8.64
CA HIS A 122 -4.32 -14.71 -8.43
C HIS A 122 -3.72 -16.06 -8.03
N THR A 123 -2.52 -16.37 -8.56
CA THR A 123 -1.83 -17.64 -8.30
C THR A 123 -1.43 -17.82 -6.83
N ASP A 124 -1.07 -16.73 -6.15
CA ASP A 124 -0.94 -16.70 -4.69
C ASP A 124 -2.31 -16.31 -4.10
N LEU A 125 -3.08 -17.31 -3.65
CA LEU A 125 -4.42 -17.11 -3.10
C LEU A 125 -4.42 -16.12 -1.94
N TRP A 126 -3.48 -16.28 -0.99
CA TRP A 126 -3.42 -15.41 0.18
C TRP A 126 -3.05 -13.97 -0.16
N TYR A 127 -2.26 -13.76 -1.21
CA TYR A 127 -2.00 -12.41 -1.71
C TYR A 127 -3.31 -11.75 -2.17
N GLY A 128 -4.08 -12.41 -3.03
CA GLY A 128 -5.39 -11.93 -3.47
C GLY A 128 -6.32 -11.61 -2.30
N VAL A 129 -6.45 -12.54 -1.34
CA VAL A 129 -7.26 -12.35 -0.13
C VAL A 129 -6.82 -11.11 0.65
N THR A 130 -5.51 -10.93 0.87
CA THR A 130 -5.03 -9.75 1.60
C THR A 130 -5.29 -8.46 0.85
N LYS A 131 -5.14 -8.44 -0.48
CA LYS A 131 -5.39 -7.23 -1.30
C LYS A 131 -6.87 -6.88 -1.42
N ALA A 132 -7.76 -7.87 -1.43
CA ALA A 132 -9.21 -7.66 -1.27
C ALA A 132 -9.54 -7.09 0.12
N GLY A 133 -8.87 -7.58 1.17
CA GLY A 133 -8.97 -7.04 2.52
C GLY A 133 -8.54 -5.57 2.59
N VAL A 134 -7.46 -5.18 1.89
CA VAL A 134 -7.00 -3.77 1.79
C VAL A 134 -8.10 -2.88 1.22
N VAL A 135 -8.77 -3.31 0.15
CA VAL A 135 -9.90 -2.57 -0.44
C VAL A 135 -11.04 -2.43 0.56
N SER A 136 -11.39 -3.51 1.24
CA SER A 136 -12.48 -3.53 2.23
C SER A 136 -12.20 -2.59 3.39
N PHE A 137 -11.04 -2.71 4.05
CA PHE A 137 -10.74 -1.87 5.20
C PHE A 137 -10.51 -0.39 4.80
N THR A 138 -10.06 -0.11 3.57
CA THR A 138 -9.96 1.27 3.06
C THR A 138 -11.30 1.97 3.14
N ARG A 139 -12.36 1.34 2.65
CA ARG A 139 -13.74 1.86 2.70
C ARG A 139 -14.25 2.00 4.14
N SER A 140 -13.99 1.00 4.97
CA SER A 140 -14.39 1.01 6.38
C SER A 140 -13.73 2.16 7.16
N PHE A 141 -12.43 2.36 6.98
CA PHE A 141 -11.73 3.48 7.61
C PHE A 141 -12.12 4.83 7.02
N ALA A 142 -12.42 4.93 5.73
CA ALA A 142 -12.94 6.16 5.13
C ALA A 142 -14.27 6.56 5.77
N ALA A 143 -15.20 5.62 5.97
CA ALA A 143 -16.47 5.85 6.64
C ALA A 143 -16.28 6.25 8.12
N LEU A 144 -15.35 5.61 8.84
CA LEU A 144 -15.08 5.88 10.25
C LEU A 144 -14.37 7.21 10.49
N LEU A 145 -13.42 7.57 9.63
CA LEU A 145 -12.49 8.68 9.81
C LEU A 145 -12.86 9.93 9.00
N GLY A 146 -13.65 9.77 7.91
CA GLY A 146 -14.12 10.87 7.07
C GLY A 146 -14.83 11.98 7.84
N PRO A 147 -15.81 11.66 8.72
CA PRO A 147 -16.47 12.67 9.57
C PRO A 147 -15.51 13.42 10.51
N LYS A 148 -14.28 12.91 10.68
CA LYS A 148 -13.23 13.48 11.53
C LYS A 148 -12.16 14.24 10.72
N GLY A 149 -12.43 14.53 9.42
CA GLY A 149 -11.55 15.29 8.55
C GLY A 149 -10.38 14.50 7.94
N ILE A 150 -10.43 13.16 7.94
CA ILE A 150 -9.35 12.32 7.43
C ILE A 150 -9.80 11.61 6.15
N GLN A 151 -8.98 11.67 5.10
CA GLN A 151 -9.21 10.95 3.85
C GLN A 151 -8.46 9.63 3.86
N VAL A 152 -9.15 8.54 3.52
CA VAL A 152 -8.57 7.20 3.39
C VAL A 152 -8.92 6.66 2.02
N ASN A 153 -7.91 6.48 1.17
CA ASN A 153 -8.07 5.99 -0.19
C ASN A 153 -7.07 4.87 -0.49
N ALA A 154 -7.23 4.23 -1.61
CA ALA A 154 -6.27 3.22 -2.09
C ALA A 154 -5.92 3.43 -3.56
N VAL A 155 -4.79 2.86 -3.95
CA VAL A 155 -4.43 2.57 -5.34
C VAL A 155 -4.43 1.07 -5.53
N ALA A 156 -4.84 0.60 -6.72
CA ALA A 156 -4.81 -0.81 -7.10
C ALA A 156 -3.95 -0.98 -8.37
N PRO A 157 -2.62 -1.15 -8.21
CA PRO A 157 -1.73 -1.36 -9.34
C PRO A 157 -1.96 -2.73 -10.01
N GLY A 158 -1.79 -2.77 -11.33
CA GLY A 158 -1.60 -3.99 -12.11
C GLY A 158 -0.13 -4.40 -12.16
N PRO A 159 0.35 -4.95 -13.30
CA PRO A 159 1.74 -5.41 -13.46
C PRO A 159 2.73 -4.24 -13.49
N ILE A 160 3.42 -4.00 -12.39
CA ILE A 160 4.42 -2.93 -12.25
C ILE A 160 5.83 -3.52 -12.21
N ASP A 161 6.78 -2.90 -12.89
CA ASP A 161 8.19 -3.30 -12.95
C ASP A 161 8.88 -3.11 -11.59
N THR A 162 8.83 -4.15 -10.78
CA THR A 162 9.32 -4.16 -9.40
C THR A 162 9.92 -5.52 -9.04
N PRO A 163 10.81 -5.59 -8.04
CA PRO A 163 11.33 -6.87 -7.56
C PRO A 163 10.26 -7.85 -7.05
N LEU A 164 9.04 -7.39 -6.80
CA LEU A 164 7.93 -8.27 -6.45
C LEU A 164 7.43 -9.04 -7.68
N LEU A 165 7.29 -8.37 -8.83
CA LEU A 165 6.87 -8.98 -10.08
C LEU A 165 7.96 -9.90 -10.68
N ASP A 166 9.23 -9.61 -10.42
CA ASP A 166 10.36 -10.44 -10.90
C ASP A 166 10.37 -11.85 -10.28
N ARG A 167 9.61 -12.07 -9.22
CA ARG A 167 9.41 -13.41 -8.62
C ARG A 167 8.36 -14.25 -9.35
N ALA A 168 7.57 -13.64 -10.21
CA ALA A 168 6.57 -14.37 -11.00
C ALA A 168 7.25 -15.18 -12.11
N GLN A 169 6.63 -16.31 -12.47
CA GLN A 169 7.10 -17.13 -13.60
C GLN A 169 7.04 -16.32 -14.90
N PRO A 170 8.04 -16.45 -15.81
CA PRO A 170 8.09 -15.71 -17.07
C PRO A 170 6.81 -15.85 -17.92
N GLU A 171 6.23 -17.05 -17.96
CA GLU A 171 5.00 -17.37 -18.69
C GLU A 171 3.82 -16.58 -18.12
N ARG A 172 3.77 -16.40 -16.79
CA ARG A 172 2.75 -15.59 -16.14
C ARG A 172 2.91 -14.11 -16.48
N VAL A 173 4.12 -13.60 -16.50
CA VAL A 173 4.40 -12.22 -16.91
C VAL A 173 3.98 -12.00 -18.36
N ALA A 174 4.29 -12.93 -19.26
CA ALA A 174 3.86 -12.87 -20.66
C ALA A 174 2.33 -12.86 -20.81
N GLN A 175 1.62 -13.71 -20.04
CA GLN A 175 0.15 -13.71 -20.01
C GLN A 175 -0.42 -12.36 -19.54
N LEU A 176 0.16 -11.76 -18.49
CA LEU A 176 -0.24 -10.45 -18.01
C LEU A 176 -0.03 -9.37 -19.09
N MET A 177 1.10 -9.39 -19.79
CA MET A 177 1.36 -8.44 -20.88
C MET A 177 0.36 -8.57 -22.04
N ASN A 178 -0.25 -9.72 -22.23
CA ASN A 178 -1.27 -9.91 -23.28
C ASN A 178 -2.60 -9.20 -22.98
N VAL A 179 -2.88 -8.87 -21.73
CA VAL A 179 -4.12 -8.16 -21.33
C VAL A 179 -3.89 -6.68 -21.02
N VAL A 180 -2.64 -6.26 -20.84
CA VAL A 180 -2.26 -4.84 -20.68
C VAL A 180 -2.33 -4.14 -22.04
N TYR A 181 -3.03 -3.02 -22.15
CA TYR A 181 -3.28 -2.34 -23.44
C TYR A 181 -2.00 -1.88 -24.13
N THR A 182 -1.06 -1.29 -23.41
CA THR A 182 0.22 -0.81 -23.96
C THR A 182 1.29 -1.89 -24.06
N ARG A 183 0.99 -3.15 -23.66
CA ARG A 183 1.91 -4.29 -23.72
C ARG A 183 3.22 -4.09 -22.95
N ARG A 184 3.24 -3.23 -21.96
CA ARG A 184 4.41 -3.00 -21.10
C ARG A 184 4.04 -3.10 -19.63
N LYS A 185 5.02 -3.38 -18.79
CA LYS A 185 4.88 -3.19 -17.35
C LYS A 185 4.72 -1.69 -17.04
N GLY A 186 3.87 -1.34 -16.09
CA GLY A 186 3.85 0.00 -15.50
C GLY A 186 5.16 0.30 -14.76
N LYS A 187 5.51 1.56 -14.64
CA LYS A 187 6.67 1.98 -13.85
C LYS A 187 6.26 2.31 -12.41
N PRO A 188 7.12 2.06 -11.41
CA PRO A 188 6.86 2.46 -10.03
C PRO A 188 6.48 3.94 -9.88
N GLU A 189 7.08 4.81 -10.69
CA GLU A 189 6.84 6.26 -10.70
C GLU A 189 5.41 6.60 -11.14
N GLU A 190 4.82 5.84 -12.05
CA GLU A 190 3.43 6.05 -12.50
C GLU A 190 2.44 5.78 -11.35
N VAL A 191 2.69 4.76 -10.53
CA VAL A 191 1.92 4.49 -9.32
C VAL A 191 2.18 5.54 -8.24
N ALA A 192 3.44 5.96 -8.09
CA ALA A 192 3.85 6.95 -7.12
C ALA A 192 3.17 8.31 -7.33
N GLU A 193 2.92 8.72 -8.58
CA GLU A 193 2.20 9.97 -8.88
C GLU A 193 0.75 9.91 -8.41
N ALA A 194 0.05 8.79 -8.58
CA ALA A 194 -1.30 8.63 -8.05
C ALA A 194 -1.31 8.62 -6.51
N ILE A 195 -0.32 7.97 -5.88
CA ILE A 195 -0.15 8.00 -4.42
C ILE A 195 0.10 9.44 -3.95
N ARG A 196 1.01 10.17 -4.60
CA ARG A 196 1.31 11.58 -4.29
C ARG A 196 0.04 12.42 -4.38
N TRP A 197 -0.71 12.31 -5.48
CA TRP A 197 -1.93 13.06 -5.67
C TRP A 197 -2.97 12.79 -4.57
N LEU A 198 -3.22 11.53 -4.23
CA LEU A 198 -4.12 11.16 -3.13
C LEU A 198 -3.62 11.67 -1.77
N ALA A 199 -2.31 11.68 -1.57
CA ALA A 199 -1.67 12.11 -0.33
C ALA A 199 -1.59 13.63 -0.16
N THR A 200 -1.69 14.43 -1.25
CA THR A 200 -1.48 15.89 -1.21
C THR A 200 -2.66 16.68 -1.77
N ASP A 201 -2.99 16.49 -3.04
CA ASP A 201 -3.79 17.44 -3.84
C ASP A 201 -5.22 16.94 -4.14
N ALA A 202 -5.51 15.65 -3.93
CA ALA A 202 -6.83 15.10 -4.20
C ALA A 202 -7.91 15.85 -3.40
N PRO A 203 -9.04 16.22 -4.04
CA PRO A 203 -10.16 16.86 -3.36
C PRO A 203 -10.66 16.05 -2.16
N VAL A 204 -11.08 16.71 -1.11
CA VAL A 204 -11.53 16.06 0.14
C VAL A 204 -12.72 15.13 -0.02
N ILE A 205 -13.52 15.34 -1.06
CA ILE A 205 -14.67 14.48 -1.41
C ILE A 205 -14.22 13.10 -1.95
N ILE A 206 -12.97 12.97 -2.38
CA ILE A 206 -12.38 11.67 -2.75
C ILE A 206 -11.97 10.96 -1.46
N ASN A 207 -12.87 10.10 -0.97
CA ASN A 207 -12.70 9.35 0.26
C ASN A 207 -13.34 7.97 0.13
N GLY A 208 -12.63 6.92 0.48
CA GLY A 208 -13.02 5.53 0.25
C GLY A 208 -12.83 5.05 -1.20
N ALA A 209 -12.21 5.85 -2.05
CA ALA A 209 -11.94 5.51 -3.44
C ALA A 209 -10.77 4.51 -3.56
N VAL A 210 -10.86 3.69 -4.61
CA VAL A 210 -9.74 2.85 -5.07
C VAL A 210 -9.45 3.24 -6.52
N VAL A 211 -8.25 3.76 -6.76
CA VAL A 211 -7.81 4.19 -8.09
C VAL A 211 -7.08 3.02 -8.75
N ASP A 212 -7.65 2.50 -9.82
CA ASP A 212 -7.04 1.43 -10.60
C ASP A 212 -5.93 2.00 -11.48
N ILE A 213 -4.74 1.38 -11.42
CA ILE A 213 -3.55 1.76 -12.20
C ILE A 213 -3.10 0.51 -12.96
N THR A 214 -3.92 0.08 -13.92
CA THR A 214 -3.87 -1.27 -14.49
C THR A 214 -3.63 -1.29 -15.99
N ASP A 215 -3.67 -0.13 -16.64
CA ASP A 215 -3.58 -0.04 -18.12
C ASP A 215 -4.54 -1.03 -18.81
N GLY A 216 -5.78 -1.09 -18.32
CA GLY A 216 -6.85 -1.90 -18.88
C GLY A 216 -6.77 -3.40 -18.62
N CYS A 217 -5.76 -3.92 -17.92
CA CYS A 217 -5.70 -5.36 -17.62
C CYS A 217 -6.83 -5.83 -16.68
N MET A 218 -7.51 -4.89 -16.03
CA MET A 218 -8.72 -5.12 -15.24
C MET A 218 -9.66 -3.93 -15.41
N LEU A 219 -10.91 -4.21 -15.79
CA LEU A 219 -12.01 -3.25 -15.82
C LEU A 219 -13.06 -3.63 -14.78
N ARG A 220 -13.61 -2.63 -14.09
CA ARG A 220 -14.68 -2.78 -13.10
C ARG A 220 -15.90 -1.98 -13.52
#